data_8dde3ae72e09f239286dfb687724695f
#
_entry.id   8dde3ae72e09f239286dfb687724695f
#
_cell.length_a   1.000
_cell.length_b   1.000
_cell.length_c   1.000
_cell.angle_alpha   90.00
_cell.angle_beta   90.00
_cell.angle_gamma   90.00
#
_symmetry.space_group_name_H-M   'P 1'
#
loop_
_entity.id
_entity.type
_entity.pdbx_description
1 polymer ?
#
loop_
_entity_poly.entity_id
_entity_poly.type
_entity_poly.pdbx_seq_one_letter_code
_entity_poly.pdbx_strand_id
1 'polypeptide(L)'
;FGAHYSGFAVGSEYYHSIQPRISARYLMTKNMSLKASFTTMQQYIHLLTNSNIGLPTDLWVPATENVLPQSSMQSALGISTALPLGLNLTIEGYYKTMNNVIEYKDGASFMNTSDDWENKVESGNGLAYGLEVFLEKRVGVFNGWIGYTLARSERTFENINNGESFPYKYDRTHDVSVVVNYKIDERWDFSGTWVY
;
A
#
# COMPACT_ATOMS: atom_id res chain seq x y z
N PHE A 1 6.98 20.26 1.93
CA PHE A 1 7.96 19.44 1.19
C PHE A 1 8.97 18.84 2.16
N GLY A 2 9.53 17.67 1.80
CA GLY A 2 10.56 16.98 2.54
C GLY A 2 11.37 16.09 1.61
N ALA A 3 12.50 15.63 2.09
CA ALA A 3 13.29 14.60 1.44
C ALA A 3 13.76 13.60 2.51
N HIS A 4 13.69 12.33 2.19
CA HIS A 4 14.22 11.26 3.03
C HIS A 4 15.45 10.68 2.33
N TYR A 5 16.56 10.59 3.06
CA TYR A 5 17.74 9.88 2.60
C TYR A 5 17.82 8.52 3.30
N SER A 6 18.09 7.48 2.53
CA SER A 6 18.32 6.14 3.05
C SER A 6 19.52 5.50 2.39
N GLY A 7 20.24 4.68 3.14
CA GLY A 7 21.36 3.88 2.66
C GLY A 7 21.26 2.46 3.18
N PHE A 8 21.72 1.50 2.39
CA PHE A 8 21.71 0.08 2.70
C PHE A 8 23.00 -0.57 2.18
N ALA A 9 23.68 -1.30 3.04
CA ALA A 9 24.91 -2.03 2.71
C ALA A 9 24.64 -3.53 2.81
N VAL A 10 24.99 -4.29 1.77
CA VAL A 10 24.86 -5.74 1.71
C VAL A 10 26.01 -6.34 0.93
N GLY A 11 26.76 -7.25 1.55
CA GLY A 11 28.00 -7.79 0.94
C GLY A 11 28.97 -6.68 0.57
N SER A 12 29.31 -6.57 -0.72
CA SER A 12 30.15 -5.51 -1.29
C SER A 12 29.35 -4.31 -1.83
N GLU A 13 28.02 -4.41 -1.87
CA GLU A 13 27.15 -3.40 -2.45
C GLU A 13 26.71 -2.35 -1.44
N TYR A 14 26.60 -1.10 -1.90
CA TYR A 14 26.06 0.02 -1.14
C TYR A 14 25.00 0.76 -1.98
N TYR A 15 23.75 0.64 -1.58
CA TYR A 15 22.62 1.35 -2.18
C TYR A 15 22.30 2.60 -1.38
N HIS A 16 22.01 3.69 -2.07
CA HIS A 16 21.54 4.93 -1.46
C HIS A 16 20.42 5.57 -2.29
N SER A 17 19.55 6.31 -1.65
CA SER A 17 18.43 6.97 -2.32
C SER A 17 18.04 8.26 -1.62
N ILE A 18 17.72 9.28 -2.42
CA ILE A 18 17.03 10.48 -1.96
C ILE A 18 15.59 10.38 -2.42
N GLN A 19 14.65 10.46 -1.48
CA GLN A 19 13.23 10.22 -1.69
C GLN A 19 12.45 11.51 -1.41
N PRO A 20 12.21 12.36 -2.44
CA PRO A 20 11.43 13.57 -2.29
C PRO A 20 9.96 13.27 -1.97
N ARG A 21 9.38 14.15 -1.15
CA ARG A 21 7.99 14.13 -0.73
C ARG A 21 7.44 15.53 -0.79
N ILE A 22 6.34 15.71 -1.52
CA ILE A 22 5.69 17.00 -1.68
C ILE A 22 4.21 16.80 -1.34
N SER A 23 3.66 17.68 -0.54
CA SER A 23 2.22 17.73 -0.29
C SER A 23 1.75 19.17 -0.26
N ALA A 24 0.53 19.38 -0.75
CA ALA A 24 -0.14 20.67 -0.76
C ALA A 24 -1.58 20.51 -0.27
N ARG A 25 -2.07 21.53 0.42
CA ARG A 25 -3.46 21.65 0.82
C ARG A 25 -3.95 23.04 0.46
N TYR A 26 -5.07 23.09 -0.26
CA TYR A 26 -5.73 24.34 -0.62
C TYR A 26 -7.13 24.39 0.00
N LEU A 27 -7.42 25.42 0.77
CA LEU A 27 -8.74 25.65 1.36
C LEU A 27 -9.65 26.29 0.31
N MET A 28 -10.56 25.52 -0.26
CA MET A 28 -11.54 26.01 -1.23
C MET A 28 -12.64 26.84 -0.56
N THR A 29 -13.08 26.38 0.61
CA THR A 29 -14.04 27.09 1.48
C THR A 29 -13.65 26.91 2.94
N LYS A 30 -14.41 27.49 3.87
CA LYS A 30 -14.19 27.28 5.31
C LYS A 30 -14.31 25.81 5.73
N ASN A 31 -15.06 25.01 4.98
CA ASN A 31 -15.38 23.63 5.32
C ASN A 31 -14.79 22.60 4.33
N MET A 32 -14.18 23.04 3.22
CA MET A 32 -13.73 22.15 2.17
C MET A 32 -12.28 22.44 1.76
N SER A 33 -11.46 21.41 1.66
CA SER A 33 -10.08 21.51 1.21
C SER A 33 -9.74 20.46 0.16
N LEU A 34 -8.95 20.88 -0.82
CA LEU A 34 -8.29 20.02 -1.78
C LEU A 34 -6.90 19.67 -1.23
N LYS A 35 -6.49 18.41 -1.39
CA LYS A 35 -5.17 17.90 -1.02
C LYS A 35 -4.54 17.24 -2.21
N ALA A 36 -3.23 17.43 -2.39
CA ALA A 36 -2.44 16.72 -3.39
C ALA A 36 -1.12 16.29 -2.76
N SER A 37 -0.63 15.11 -3.13
CA SER A 37 0.67 14.63 -2.67
C SER A 37 1.38 13.85 -3.77
N PHE A 38 2.71 13.94 -3.72
CA PHE A 38 3.63 13.15 -4.52
C PHE A 38 4.75 12.65 -3.61
N THR A 39 5.05 11.35 -3.70
CA THR A 39 6.05 10.71 -2.85
C THR A 39 6.83 9.68 -3.66
N THR A 40 8.14 9.67 -3.50
CA THR A 40 8.99 8.57 -3.94
C THR A 40 9.45 7.76 -2.73
N MET A 41 9.61 6.45 -2.90
CA MET A 41 10.04 5.54 -1.85
C MET A 41 10.99 4.49 -2.40
N GLN A 42 11.91 4.03 -1.56
CA GLN A 42 12.79 2.90 -1.87
C GLN A 42 12.79 1.91 -0.71
N GLN A 43 12.79 0.62 -1.04
CA GLN A 43 12.78 -0.48 -0.10
C GLN A 43 13.93 -1.43 -0.46
N TYR A 44 14.73 -1.82 0.54
CA TYR A 44 15.92 -2.66 0.37
C TYR A 44 15.70 -4.10 0.83
N ILE A 45 14.55 -4.39 1.39
CA ILE A 45 14.16 -5.74 1.83
C ILE A 45 12.85 -6.06 1.13
N HIS A 46 12.85 -7.13 0.34
CA HIS A 46 11.70 -7.58 -0.44
C HIS A 46 10.89 -8.62 0.34
N LEU A 47 9.59 -8.57 0.19
CA LEU A 47 8.72 -9.66 0.60
C LEU A 47 8.53 -10.59 -0.60
N LEU A 48 9.12 -11.77 -0.53
CA LEU A 48 8.96 -12.82 -1.51
C LEU A 48 7.81 -13.73 -1.08
N THR A 49 6.72 -13.68 -1.83
CA THR A 49 5.51 -14.43 -1.52
C THR A 49 5.49 -15.75 -2.26
N ASN A 50 5.11 -16.83 -1.58
CA ASN A 50 4.89 -18.10 -2.21
C ASN A 50 3.41 -18.29 -2.56
N SER A 51 3.08 -18.38 -3.84
CA SER A 51 1.72 -18.62 -4.34
C SER A 51 1.39 -20.13 -4.48
N ASN A 52 2.37 -21.01 -4.31
CA ASN A 52 2.17 -22.44 -4.47
C ASN A 52 1.47 -23.08 -3.26
N ILE A 53 0.66 -24.09 -3.53
CA ILE A 53 -0.07 -24.89 -2.52
C ILE A 53 0.95 -25.64 -1.66
N GLY A 54 1.07 -25.26 -0.39
CA GLY A 54 1.95 -25.96 0.55
C GLY A 54 2.05 -25.19 1.87
N LEU A 55 3.07 -24.42 2.04
CA LEU A 55 3.25 -23.60 3.25
C LEU A 55 3.15 -22.12 2.88
N PRO A 56 2.28 -21.33 3.50
CA PRO A 56 2.17 -19.90 3.27
C PRO A 56 3.31 -19.17 4.00
N THR A 57 4.54 -19.43 3.59
CA THR A 57 5.70 -18.77 4.17
C THR A 57 6.14 -17.66 3.23
N ASP A 58 5.85 -16.44 3.64
CA ASP A 58 6.46 -15.27 3.05
C ASP A 58 7.89 -15.15 3.59
N LEU A 59 8.85 -14.91 2.70
CA LEU A 59 10.26 -14.78 3.04
C LEU A 59 10.71 -13.33 2.82
N TRP A 60 11.36 -12.74 3.82
CA TRP A 60 12.00 -11.45 3.67
C TRP A 60 13.43 -11.65 3.17
N VAL A 61 13.74 -11.10 2.00
CA VAL A 61 15.05 -11.19 1.36
C VAL A 61 15.63 -9.79 1.13
N PRO A 62 16.95 -9.59 1.35
CA PRO A 62 17.58 -8.29 1.09
C PRO A 62 17.73 -8.05 -0.42
N ALA A 63 17.84 -6.78 -0.80
CA ALA A 63 18.39 -6.43 -2.10
C ALA A 63 19.86 -6.86 -2.17
N THR A 64 20.29 -7.32 -3.36
CA THR A 64 21.66 -7.78 -3.63
C THR A 64 22.14 -7.21 -4.95
N GLU A 65 23.34 -7.56 -5.40
CA GLU A 65 23.83 -7.17 -6.72
C GLU A 65 22.88 -7.58 -7.86
N ASN A 66 22.28 -8.78 -7.76
CA ASN A 66 21.38 -9.34 -8.77
C ASN A 66 19.90 -8.96 -8.57
N VAL A 67 19.51 -8.60 -7.36
CA VAL A 67 18.14 -8.24 -7.00
C VAL A 67 18.13 -6.80 -6.47
N LEU A 68 17.88 -5.86 -7.37
CA LEU A 68 17.95 -4.43 -7.08
C LEU A 68 16.87 -3.98 -6.08
N PRO A 69 17.12 -2.92 -5.30
CA PRO A 69 16.13 -2.34 -4.40
C PRO A 69 14.83 -1.98 -5.13
N GLN A 70 13.71 -2.28 -4.52
CA GLN A 70 12.40 -1.88 -5.03
C GLN A 70 12.23 -0.36 -4.89
N SER A 71 11.76 0.29 -5.93
CA SER A 71 11.41 1.71 -5.91
C SER A 71 9.95 1.94 -6.25
N SER A 72 9.37 3.02 -5.74
CA SER A 72 8.00 3.39 -6.09
C SER A 72 7.82 4.90 -6.14
N MET A 73 6.85 5.32 -6.98
CA MET A 73 6.33 6.69 -7.04
C MET A 73 4.83 6.64 -6.85
N GLN A 74 4.31 7.51 -5.99
CA GLN A 74 2.88 7.62 -5.72
C GLN A 74 2.42 9.08 -5.82
N SER A 75 1.33 9.29 -6.53
CA SER A 75 0.58 10.54 -6.55
C SER A 75 -0.80 10.30 -5.96
N ALA A 76 -1.30 11.23 -5.16
CA ALA A 76 -2.66 11.20 -4.63
C ALA A 76 -3.31 12.58 -4.70
N LEU A 77 -4.62 12.58 -4.94
CA LEU A 77 -5.46 13.77 -4.99
C LEU A 77 -6.74 13.50 -4.20
N GLY A 78 -7.09 14.39 -3.27
CA GLY A 78 -8.23 14.18 -2.41
C GLY A 78 -8.97 15.47 -2.04
N ILE A 79 -10.24 15.30 -1.72
CA ILE A 79 -11.11 16.34 -1.17
C ILE A 79 -11.51 15.94 0.24
N SER A 80 -11.44 16.89 1.16
CA SER A 80 -11.92 16.72 2.53
C SER A 80 -12.90 17.84 2.86
N THR A 81 -14.08 17.48 3.36
CA THR A 81 -15.14 18.44 3.69
C THR A 81 -15.82 18.13 5.01
N ALA A 82 -16.08 19.19 5.78
CA ALA A 82 -16.95 19.09 6.93
C ALA A 82 -18.41 19.21 6.48
N LEU A 83 -19.22 18.23 6.90
CA LEU A 83 -20.65 18.13 6.63
C LEU A 83 -21.45 18.51 7.89
N PRO A 84 -22.77 18.75 7.76
CA PRO A 84 -23.65 18.91 8.91
C PRO A 84 -23.58 17.74 9.90
N LEU A 85 -24.06 17.92 11.12
CA LEU A 85 -24.09 16.93 12.20
C LEU A 85 -22.71 16.47 12.71
N GLY A 86 -21.64 17.24 12.45
CA GLY A 86 -20.27 16.92 12.87
C GLY A 86 -19.62 15.78 12.08
N LEU A 87 -20.10 15.52 10.87
CA LEU A 87 -19.51 14.57 9.94
C LEU A 87 -18.33 15.20 9.17
N ASN A 88 -17.30 14.42 8.91
CA ASN A 88 -16.20 14.74 8.01
C ASN A 88 -16.12 13.69 6.92
N LEU A 89 -16.15 14.12 5.67
CA LEU A 89 -16.00 13.24 4.50
C LEU A 89 -14.66 13.54 3.84
N THR A 90 -13.90 12.47 3.57
CA THR A 90 -12.69 12.53 2.74
C THR A 90 -12.84 11.54 1.59
N ILE A 91 -12.53 11.99 0.38
CA ILE A 91 -12.45 11.15 -0.82
C ILE A 91 -11.07 11.39 -1.41
N GLU A 92 -10.30 10.32 -1.63
CA GLU A 92 -8.95 10.38 -2.17
C GLU A 92 -8.75 9.34 -3.26
N GLY A 93 -8.19 9.74 -4.40
CA GLY A 93 -7.71 8.84 -5.43
C GLY A 93 -6.19 8.80 -5.43
N TYR A 94 -5.61 7.64 -5.64
CA TYR A 94 -4.16 7.46 -5.75
C TYR A 94 -3.77 6.61 -6.95
N TYR A 95 -2.53 6.84 -7.39
CA TYR A 95 -1.86 6.08 -8.44
C TYR A 95 -0.40 5.87 -8.04
N LYS A 96 0.04 4.59 -8.03
CA LYS A 96 1.37 4.18 -7.58
C LYS A 96 1.98 3.24 -8.61
N THR A 97 3.19 3.58 -9.05
CA THR A 97 4.04 2.69 -9.85
C THR A 97 5.15 2.12 -8.98
N MET A 98 5.55 0.89 -9.27
CA MET A 98 6.61 0.18 -8.56
C MET A 98 7.54 -0.45 -9.59
N ASN A 99 8.86 -0.38 -9.32
CA ASN A 99 9.88 -1.05 -10.13
C ASN A 99 10.68 -2.00 -9.23
N ASN A 100 11.26 -3.01 -9.83
CA ASN A 100 12.05 -4.05 -9.17
C ASN A 100 11.23 -4.77 -8.09
N VAL A 101 9.92 -4.96 -8.29
CA VAL A 101 9.15 -5.94 -7.50
C VAL A 101 9.62 -7.33 -7.89
N ILE A 102 9.61 -8.26 -6.94
CA ILE A 102 10.06 -9.63 -7.20
C ILE A 102 8.93 -10.63 -7.04
N GLU A 103 9.01 -11.71 -7.81
CA GLU A 103 8.13 -12.88 -7.75
C GLU A 103 8.94 -14.15 -8.04
N TYR A 104 8.47 -15.32 -7.61
CA TYR A 104 9.07 -16.58 -8.03
C TYR A 104 8.83 -16.83 -9.52
N LYS A 105 9.88 -17.30 -10.20
CA LYS A 105 9.76 -17.82 -11.57
C LYS A 105 8.78 -18.99 -11.61
N ASP A 106 8.13 -19.21 -12.74
CA ASP A 106 7.20 -20.33 -12.92
C ASP A 106 7.86 -21.66 -12.59
N GLY A 107 7.22 -22.44 -11.73
CA GLY A 107 7.75 -23.72 -11.26
C GLY A 107 8.84 -23.64 -10.18
N ALA A 108 9.35 -22.47 -9.84
CA ALA A 108 10.30 -22.30 -8.75
C ALA A 108 9.61 -22.38 -7.38
N SER A 109 10.29 -22.95 -6.41
CA SER A 109 9.83 -23.03 -5.03
C SER A 109 11.00 -22.83 -4.06
N PHE A 110 10.73 -22.21 -2.91
CA PHE A 110 11.75 -22.08 -1.88
C PHE A 110 12.17 -23.44 -1.28
N MET A 111 11.32 -24.45 -1.37
CA MET A 111 11.62 -25.80 -0.87
C MET A 111 12.70 -26.54 -1.67
N ASN A 112 12.99 -26.07 -2.88
CA ASN A 112 14.13 -26.58 -3.63
C ASN A 112 15.41 -25.90 -3.11
N THR A 113 16.20 -26.61 -2.34
CA THR A 113 17.44 -26.10 -1.69
C THR A 113 18.68 -26.17 -2.57
N SER A 114 18.57 -26.71 -3.80
CA SER A 114 19.71 -26.91 -4.69
C SER A 114 20.22 -25.59 -5.33
N ASP A 115 19.39 -24.57 -5.42
CA ASP A 115 19.73 -23.30 -6.06
C ASP A 115 19.64 -22.13 -5.08
N ASP A 116 20.46 -21.12 -5.31
CA ASP A 116 20.37 -19.85 -4.59
C ASP A 116 19.00 -19.19 -4.84
N TRP A 117 18.45 -18.53 -3.84
CA TRP A 117 17.14 -17.87 -3.91
C TRP A 117 17.07 -16.82 -5.02
N GLU A 118 18.17 -16.11 -5.31
CA GLU A 118 18.26 -15.10 -6.38
C GLU A 118 17.95 -15.67 -7.76
N ASN A 119 18.37 -16.91 -8.02
CA ASN A 119 18.12 -17.59 -9.29
C ASN A 119 16.66 -18.00 -9.48
N LYS A 120 15.89 -18.05 -8.40
CA LYS A 120 14.48 -18.47 -8.37
C LYS A 120 13.50 -17.35 -8.56
N VAL A 121 13.97 -16.10 -8.50
CA VAL A 121 13.12 -14.92 -8.59
C VAL A 121 13.31 -14.19 -9.91
N GLU A 122 12.31 -13.45 -10.29
CA GLU A 122 12.33 -12.51 -11.40
C GLU A 122 11.93 -11.13 -10.89
N SER A 123 12.58 -10.11 -11.43
CA SER A 123 12.26 -8.70 -11.15
C SER A 123 11.31 -8.16 -12.21
N GLY A 124 10.31 -7.44 -11.77
CA GLY A 124 9.29 -6.86 -12.64
C GLY A 124 8.79 -5.51 -12.15
N ASN A 125 7.63 -5.14 -12.68
CA ASN A 125 6.97 -3.88 -12.38
C ASN A 125 5.64 -4.12 -11.67
N GLY A 126 5.21 -3.14 -10.90
CA GLY A 126 3.91 -3.15 -10.25
C GLY A 126 3.15 -1.85 -10.48
N LEU A 127 1.84 -1.95 -10.49
CA LEU A 127 0.92 -0.84 -10.59
C LEU A 127 -0.16 -0.99 -9.52
N ALA A 128 -0.42 0.07 -8.76
CA ALA A 128 -1.54 0.11 -7.83
C ALA A 128 -2.28 1.44 -7.95
N TYR A 129 -3.59 1.41 -7.97
CA TYR A 129 -4.45 2.59 -8.01
C TYR A 129 -5.76 2.32 -7.28
N GLY A 130 -6.38 3.36 -6.79
CA GLY A 130 -7.63 3.19 -6.07
C GLY A 130 -8.32 4.50 -5.72
N LEU A 131 -9.52 4.34 -5.19
CA LEU A 131 -10.34 5.40 -4.63
C LEU A 131 -10.70 5.02 -3.19
N GLU A 132 -10.44 5.93 -2.27
CA GLU A 132 -10.74 5.78 -0.85
C GLU A 132 -11.80 6.78 -0.44
N VAL A 133 -12.82 6.32 0.27
CA VAL A 133 -13.88 7.13 0.85
C VAL A 133 -13.89 6.92 2.35
N PHE A 134 -13.73 7.98 3.10
CA PHE A 134 -13.70 7.95 4.56
C PHE A 134 -14.70 8.92 5.13
N LEU A 135 -15.69 8.42 5.86
CA LEU A 135 -16.69 9.19 6.56
C LEU A 135 -16.52 9.01 8.08
N GLU A 136 -16.36 10.11 8.79
CA GLU A 136 -16.10 10.10 10.21
C GLU A 136 -17.05 11.03 10.95
N LYS A 137 -17.49 10.60 12.12
CA LYS A 137 -18.18 11.43 13.12
C LYS A 137 -17.46 11.32 14.45
N ARG A 138 -16.86 12.41 14.92
CA ARG A 138 -16.01 12.43 16.13
C ARG A 138 -16.76 12.70 17.41
N VAL A 139 -17.90 13.36 17.34
CA VAL A 139 -18.60 13.90 18.51
C VAL A 139 -20.07 13.44 18.56
N GLY A 140 -20.60 13.36 19.78
CA GLY A 140 -21.99 12.99 20.04
C GLY A 140 -22.11 11.61 20.67
N VAL A 141 -23.32 11.27 21.09
CA VAL A 141 -23.68 9.98 21.69
C VAL A 141 -23.37 8.81 20.76
N PHE A 142 -23.54 9.04 19.46
CA PHE A 142 -23.18 8.13 18.38
C PHE A 142 -22.00 8.73 17.61
N ASN A 143 -20.86 8.03 17.59
CA ASN A 143 -19.65 8.41 16.88
C ASN A 143 -18.97 7.19 16.27
N GLY A 144 -18.02 7.41 15.37
CA GLY A 144 -17.30 6.35 14.67
C GLY A 144 -16.93 6.75 13.26
N TRP A 145 -16.60 5.76 12.43
CA TRP A 145 -16.21 6.01 11.05
C TRP A 145 -16.52 4.82 10.14
N ILE A 146 -16.63 5.10 8.86
CA ILE A 146 -16.75 4.12 7.79
C ILE A 146 -15.65 4.46 6.76
N GLY A 147 -14.82 3.47 6.46
CA GLY A 147 -13.85 3.51 5.38
C GLY A 147 -14.26 2.53 4.28
N TYR A 148 -14.18 2.98 3.04
CA TYR A 148 -14.34 2.15 1.87
C TYR A 148 -13.20 2.40 0.90
N THR A 149 -12.55 1.33 0.45
CA THR A 149 -11.51 1.36 -0.57
C THR A 149 -11.92 0.52 -1.76
N LEU A 150 -11.84 1.12 -2.94
CA LEU A 150 -11.90 0.45 -4.23
C LEU A 150 -10.51 0.52 -4.83
N ALA A 151 -9.79 -0.59 -4.90
CA ALA A 151 -8.39 -0.61 -5.32
C ALA A 151 -8.08 -1.76 -6.28
N ARG A 152 -7.00 -1.58 -7.02
CA ARG A 152 -6.41 -2.61 -7.84
C ARG A 152 -4.90 -2.56 -7.67
N SER A 153 -4.28 -3.74 -7.50
CA SER A 153 -2.84 -3.91 -7.46
C SER A 153 -2.42 -5.04 -8.40
N GLU A 154 -1.56 -4.72 -9.36
CA GLU A 154 -1.15 -5.63 -10.42
C GLU A 154 0.38 -5.69 -10.49
N ARG A 155 0.89 -6.80 -11.01
CA ARG A 155 2.30 -7.01 -11.31
C ARG A 155 2.47 -7.49 -12.72
N THR A 156 3.63 -7.15 -13.31
CA THR A 156 4.02 -7.57 -14.67
C THR A 156 5.49 -7.99 -14.65
N PHE A 157 5.77 -9.16 -15.17
CA PHE A 157 7.11 -9.74 -15.32
C PHE A 157 7.25 -10.26 -16.73
N GLU A 158 8.46 -10.26 -17.26
CA GLU A 158 8.70 -10.66 -18.65
C GLU A 158 8.38 -12.13 -18.93
N ASN A 159 8.77 -13.02 -18.02
CA ASN A 159 8.68 -14.48 -18.20
C ASN A 159 7.63 -15.14 -17.28
N ILE A 160 6.82 -14.37 -16.56
CA ILE A 160 5.72 -14.87 -15.76
C ILE A 160 4.41 -14.45 -16.43
N ASN A 161 3.44 -15.36 -16.50
CA ASN A 161 2.13 -15.11 -17.12
C ASN A 161 2.23 -14.59 -18.57
N ASN A 162 3.21 -15.07 -19.34
CA ASN A 162 3.48 -14.65 -20.74
C ASN A 162 3.75 -13.13 -20.90
N GLY A 163 4.26 -12.45 -19.88
CA GLY A 163 4.48 -11.01 -19.90
C GLY A 163 3.22 -10.16 -19.68
N GLU A 164 2.07 -10.79 -19.44
CA GLU A 164 0.83 -10.09 -19.17
C GLU A 164 0.71 -9.73 -17.67
N SER A 165 0.06 -8.61 -17.41
CA SER A 165 -0.18 -8.16 -16.04
C SER A 165 -1.19 -9.07 -15.34
N PHE A 166 -1.00 -9.31 -14.05
CA PHE A 166 -1.89 -10.11 -13.21
C PHE A 166 -2.09 -9.48 -11.83
N PRO A 167 -3.21 -9.76 -11.14
CA PRO A 167 -3.45 -9.26 -9.81
C PRO A 167 -2.39 -9.74 -8.81
N TYR A 168 -1.90 -8.82 -8.00
CA TYR A 168 -1.02 -9.20 -6.90
C TYR A 168 -1.75 -10.10 -5.89
N LYS A 169 -1.06 -11.07 -5.28
CA LYS A 169 -1.62 -12.02 -4.30
C LYS A 169 -2.45 -11.36 -3.19
N TYR A 170 -2.08 -10.16 -2.78
CA TYR A 170 -2.77 -9.39 -1.74
C TYR A 170 -3.69 -8.30 -2.30
N ASP A 171 -4.00 -8.34 -3.61
CA ASP A 171 -4.99 -7.46 -4.20
C ASP A 171 -6.37 -7.67 -3.55
N ARG A 172 -6.96 -6.57 -3.10
CA ARG A 172 -8.34 -6.53 -2.60
C ARG A 172 -9.07 -5.43 -3.32
N THR A 173 -9.94 -5.82 -4.22
CA THR A 173 -10.71 -4.85 -5.01
C THR A 173 -11.65 -4.03 -4.15
N HIS A 174 -12.22 -4.62 -3.12
CA HIS A 174 -13.10 -3.95 -2.17
C HIS A 174 -12.62 -4.20 -0.74
N ASP A 175 -12.48 -3.16 0.02
CA ASP A 175 -12.24 -3.20 1.46
C ASP A 175 -13.21 -2.24 2.15
N VAL A 176 -13.93 -2.74 3.14
CA VAL A 176 -14.87 -1.94 3.94
C VAL A 176 -14.53 -2.13 5.41
N SER A 177 -14.34 -1.04 6.09
CA SER A 177 -14.11 -1.05 7.52
C SER A 177 -15.08 -0.09 8.21
N VAL A 178 -15.72 -0.56 9.26
CA VAL A 178 -16.71 0.21 10.03
C VAL A 178 -16.37 0.13 11.51
N VAL A 179 -16.32 1.27 12.15
CA VAL A 179 -16.23 1.38 13.62
C VAL A 179 -17.36 2.25 14.13
N VAL A 180 -18.09 1.76 15.09
CA VAL A 180 -19.22 2.44 15.70
C VAL A 180 -19.07 2.43 17.21
N ASN A 181 -19.26 3.59 17.83
CA ASN A 181 -19.35 3.73 19.27
C ASN A 181 -20.67 4.39 19.62
N TYR A 182 -21.35 3.83 20.60
CA TYR A 182 -22.61 4.35 21.11
C TYR A 182 -22.56 4.48 22.63
N LYS A 183 -22.61 5.72 23.11
CA LYS A 183 -22.65 6.03 24.52
C LYS A 183 -24.12 6.08 24.99
N ILE A 184 -24.53 5.08 25.77
CA ILE A 184 -25.89 5.00 26.31
C ILE A 184 -26.05 6.04 27.43
N ASP A 185 -25.13 6.02 28.40
CA ASP A 185 -25.09 6.93 29.56
C ASP A 185 -23.65 7.10 30.05
N GLU A 186 -23.46 7.61 31.28
CA GLU A 186 -22.13 7.79 31.88
C GLU A 186 -21.45 6.47 32.30
N ARG A 187 -22.19 5.36 32.32
CA ARG A 187 -21.72 4.05 32.79
C ARG A 187 -21.58 3.01 31.70
N TRP A 188 -22.29 3.20 30.58
CA TRP A 188 -22.35 2.23 29.50
C TRP A 188 -21.98 2.80 28.15
N ASP A 189 -20.94 2.21 27.55
CA ASP A 189 -20.52 2.46 26.18
C ASP A 189 -20.54 1.14 25.41
N PHE A 190 -21.03 1.16 24.18
CA PHE A 190 -20.95 0.06 23.23
C PHE A 190 -20.04 0.43 22.07
N SER A 191 -19.14 -0.49 21.72
CA SER A 191 -18.28 -0.36 20.54
C SER A 191 -18.40 -1.59 19.65
N GLY A 192 -18.47 -1.38 18.35
CA GLY A 192 -18.47 -2.44 17.35
C GLY A 192 -17.50 -2.13 16.23
N THR A 193 -16.79 -3.16 15.74
CA THR A 193 -15.92 -3.08 14.57
C THR A 193 -16.30 -4.17 13.60
N TRP A 194 -16.40 -3.82 12.33
CA TRP A 194 -16.66 -4.76 11.25
C TRP A 194 -15.73 -4.47 10.07
N VAL A 195 -15.20 -5.53 9.45
CA VAL A 195 -14.27 -5.46 8.31
C VAL A 195 -14.68 -6.51 7.28
N TYR A 196 -14.66 -6.11 6.01
CA TYR A 196 -14.91 -6.97 4.86
C TYR A 196 -13.78 -6.84 3.86
#